data_b1178a48040d5e3186f6def4f2b3abbe
#
_entry.id   b1178a48040d5e3186f6def4f2b3abbe
#
_cell.length_a   1.000
_cell.length_b   1.000
_cell.length_c   1.000
_cell.angle_alpha   90.00
_cell.angle_beta   90.00
_cell.angle_gamma   90.00
#
_symmetry.space_group_name_H-M   'P 1'
#
loop_
_entity.id
_entity.type
_entity.pdbx_description
1 polymer ?
#
loop_
_entity_poly.entity_id
_entity_poly.type
_entity_poly.pdbx_seq_one_letter_code
_entity_poly.pdbx_strand_id
1 'polypeptide(L)'
;MLLLVACGEKSQTLDLLTAIDKEKSDVVQELLDSGIDPNKDPVPVDIPLEGAYPLHLAVVKGNKEIVQILLDNGAQIDLKAKNRDEATPLHWAAFFGQKDMVSLLIESGATINILDANHATPLDAVVYAWRLSQDVEEKAKHLMEIITILKANGGKHADDLHPE
;
A
#
# COMPACT_ATOMS: atom_id res chain seq x y z
N MET A 1 5.75 -40.90 9.25
CA MET A 1 5.10 -39.72 9.87
C MET A 1 5.87 -38.47 9.49
N LEU A 2 5.68 -37.94 8.27
CA LEU A 2 6.35 -36.73 7.73
C LEU A 2 5.73 -36.40 6.37
N LEU A 3 4.48 -35.89 6.37
CA LEU A 3 3.80 -35.43 5.14
C LEU A 3 2.73 -34.38 5.47
N LEU A 4 3.08 -33.37 6.30
CA LEU A 4 2.14 -32.30 6.68
C LEU A 4 2.76 -30.91 6.62
N VAL A 5 3.93 -30.71 5.98
CA VAL A 5 4.60 -29.40 5.96
C VAL A 5 4.41 -28.64 4.65
N ALA A 6 4.04 -29.25 3.55
CA ALA A 6 3.94 -28.58 2.25
C ALA A 6 2.58 -27.91 1.97
N CYS A 7 1.55 -28.12 2.80
CA CYS A 7 0.23 -27.50 2.64
C CYS A 7 0.03 -26.25 3.53
N GLY A 8 0.98 -25.96 4.43
CA GLY A 8 0.85 -24.92 5.45
C GLY A 8 1.07 -23.49 4.96
N GLU A 9 2.07 -23.26 4.13
CA GLU A 9 2.49 -21.88 3.82
C GLU A 9 1.46 -21.06 3.03
N LYS A 10 0.83 -21.64 2.01
CA LYS A 10 -0.23 -20.93 1.25
C LYS A 10 -1.50 -20.65 2.07
N SER A 11 -1.82 -21.55 3.01
CA SER A 11 -2.96 -21.37 3.91
C SER A 11 -2.68 -20.24 4.91
N GLN A 12 -1.48 -20.13 5.44
CA GLN A 12 -1.11 -19.16 6.46
C GLN A 12 -1.03 -17.71 5.92
N THR A 13 -0.55 -17.52 4.69
CA THR A 13 -0.49 -16.17 4.10
C THR A 13 -1.88 -15.68 3.69
N LEU A 14 -2.75 -16.58 3.24
CA LEU A 14 -4.17 -16.24 3.02
C LEU A 14 -4.83 -15.85 4.35
N ASP A 15 -4.42 -16.44 5.46
CA ASP A 15 -4.87 -16.08 6.80
C ASP A 15 -4.38 -14.68 7.19
N LEU A 16 -3.14 -14.28 6.84
CA LEU A 16 -2.61 -12.94 7.08
C LEU A 16 -3.44 -11.87 6.32
N LEU A 17 -3.68 -12.08 5.01
CA LEU A 17 -4.50 -11.16 4.21
C LEU A 17 -5.94 -11.07 4.75
N THR A 18 -6.49 -12.20 5.21
CA THR A 18 -7.82 -12.25 5.82
C THR A 18 -7.86 -11.52 7.16
N ALA A 19 -6.82 -11.68 7.99
CA ALA A 19 -6.71 -10.97 9.26
C ALA A 19 -6.62 -9.45 9.05
N ILE A 20 -5.87 -9.00 8.04
CA ILE A 20 -5.77 -7.59 7.66
C ILE A 20 -7.12 -7.08 7.15
N ASP A 21 -7.78 -7.83 6.25
CA ASP A 21 -9.10 -7.46 5.72
C ASP A 21 -10.15 -7.30 6.82
N LYS A 22 -10.08 -8.12 7.86
CA LYS A 22 -10.94 -8.06 9.04
C LYS A 22 -10.41 -7.16 10.16
N GLU A 23 -9.33 -6.46 9.93
CA GLU A 23 -8.69 -5.52 10.87
C GLU A 23 -8.39 -6.14 12.24
N LYS A 24 -7.87 -7.38 12.26
CA LYS A 24 -7.50 -8.13 13.45
C LYS A 24 -6.02 -7.96 13.77
N SER A 25 -5.64 -6.84 14.39
CA SER A 25 -4.24 -6.49 14.67
C SER A 25 -3.51 -7.55 15.50
N ASP A 26 -4.19 -8.12 16.50
CA ASP A 26 -3.70 -9.20 17.34
C ASP A 26 -3.33 -10.45 16.54
N VAL A 27 -4.24 -10.87 15.65
CA VAL A 27 -4.01 -12.03 14.78
C VAL A 27 -2.90 -11.75 13.77
N VAL A 28 -2.84 -10.53 13.23
CA VAL A 28 -1.75 -10.12 12.31
C VAL A 28 -0.40 -10.26 13.01
N GLN A 29 -0.27 -9.76 14.25
CA GLN A 29 0.96 -9.88 15.02
C GLN A 29 1.32 -11.35 15.29
N GLU A 30 0.38 -12.18 15.74
CA GLU A 30 0.61 -13.62 16.00
C GLU A 30 1.09 -14.36 14.75
N LEU A 31 0.50 -14.07 13.57
CA LEU A 31 0.89 -14.67 12.31
C LEU A 31 2.32 -14.28 11.90
N LEU A 32 2.69 -13.01 12.06
CA LEU A 32 4.04 -12.54 11.76
C LEU A 32 5.07 -13.10 12.75
N ASP A 33 4.74 -13.20 14.03
CA ASP A 33 5.59 -13.82 15.07
C ASP A 33 5.80 -15.33 14.78
N SER A 34 4.87 -15.98 14.11
CA SER A 34 5.02 -17.39 13.67
C SER A 34 5.97 -17.54 12.47
N GLY A 35 6.50 -16.44 11.91
CA GLY A 35 7.47 -16.42 10.83
C GLY A 35 6.87 -16.27 9.43
N ILE A 36 5.61 -15.85 9.31
CA ILE A 36 5.03 -15.51 8.00
C ILE A 36 5.72 -14.25 7.45
N ASP A 37 6.18 -14.34 6.20
CA ASP A 37 6.84 -13.23 5.51
C ASP A 37 5.79 -12.26 4.94
N PRO A 38 5.74 -10.98 5.40
CA PRO A 38 4.77 -9.99 4.94
C PRO A 38 4.99 -9.54 3.49
N ASN A 39 6.07 -9.99 2.84
CA ASN A 39 6.41 -9.62 1.46
C ASN A 39 6.09 -10.71 0.44
N LYS A 40 5.43 -11.79 0.87
CA LYS A 40 5.06 -12.91 0.01
C LYS A 40 3.56 -12.99 -0.24
N ASP A 41 3.22 -13.81 -1.23
CA ASP A 41 1.87 -14.22 -1.57
C ASP A 41 0.87 -13.04 -1.66
N PRO A 42 0.95 -12.25 -2.73
CA PRO A 42 0.03 -11.15 -2.96
C PRO A 42 -1.41 -11.65 -3.15
N VAL A 43 -2.37 -10.75 -3.00
CA VAL A 43 -3.79 -11.02 -3.28
C VAL A 43 -3.93 -11.69 -4.64
N PRO A 44 -4.61 -12.85 -4.73
CA PRO A 44 -4.77 -13.60 -5.97
C PRO A 44 -5.45 -12.81 -7.08
N VAL A 45 -5.23 -13.25 -8.34
CA VAL A 45 -5.94 -12.76 -9.52
C VAL A 45 -7.44 -12.97 -9.37
N ASP A 46 -8.24 -12.15 -10.04
CA ASP A 46 -9.71 -12.18 -10.06
C ASP A 46 -10.39 -11.81 -8.71
N ILE A 47 -9.63 -11.26 -7.76
CA ILE A 47 -10.16 -10.71 -6.50
C ILE A 47 -9.86 -9.20 -6.47
N PRO A 48 -10.75 -8.37 -5.90
CA PRO A 48 -10.46 -6.94 -5.72
C PRO A 48 -9.10 -6.71 -5.06
N LEU A 49 -8.34 -5.73 -5.56
CA LEU A 49 -6.99 -5.42 -5.12
C LEU A 49 -5.96 -6.53 -5.47
N GLU A 50 -6.17 -7.25 -6.59
CA GLU A 50 -5.23 -8.24 -7.07
C GLU A 50 -3.79 -7.73 -7.09
N GLY A 51 -2.84 -8.60 -6.76
CA GLY A 51 -1.43 -8.25 -6.69
C GLY A 51 -1.01 -7.42 -5.47
N ALA A 52 -1.96 -7.00 -4.62
CA ALA A 52 -1.63 -6.31 -3.37
C ALA A 52 -0.88 -7.23 -2.41
N TYR A 53 0.21 -6.76 -1.86
CA TYR A 53 0.84 -7.39 -0.70
C TYR A 53 0.19 -6.93 0.61
N PRO A 54 0.43 -7.60 1.74
CA PRO A 54 -0.14 -7.24 3.04
C PRO A 54 -0.11 -5.74 3.36
N LEU A 55 1.02 -5.07 3.11
CA LEU A 55 1.14 -3.63 3.37
C LEU A 55 0.22 -2.77 2.49
N HIS A 56 0.02 -3.11 1.21
CA HIS A 56 -0.92 -2.41 0.34
C HIS A 56 -2.35 -2.52 0.88
N LEU A 57 -2.75 -3.72 1.29
CA LEU A 57 -4.09 -3.97 1.82
C LEU A 57 -4.33 -3.18 3.12
N ALA A 58 -3.38 -3.20 4.05
CA ALA A 58 -3.45 -2.45 5.31
C ALA A 58 -3.57 -0.93 5.06
N VAL A 59 -2.82 -0.41 4.08
CA VAL A 59 -2.87 0.99 3.65
C VAL A 59 -4.23 1.36 3.10
N VAL A 60 -4.82 0.54 2.21
CA VAL A 60 -6.16 0.79 1.65
C VAL A 60 -7.24 0.76 2.75
N LYS A 61 -7.09 -0.13 3.74
CA LYS A 61 -7.98 -0.18 4.92
C LYS A 61 -7.83 1.05 5.83
N GLY A 62 -6.71 1.77 5.75
CA GLY A 62 -6.44 2.93 6.60
C GLY A 62 -6.10 2.56 8.05
N ASN A 63 -5.74 1.32 8.33
CA ASN A 63 -5.44 0.86 9.67
C ASN A 63 -3.96 1.08 10.03
N LYS A 64 -3.69 2.19 10.75
CA LYS A 64 -2.34 2.60 11.16
C LYS A 64 -1.62 1.55 12.00
N GLU A 65 -2.33 0.89 12.89
CA GLU A 65 -1.76 -0.11 13.78
C GLU A 65 -1.22 -1.31 12.97
N ILE A 66 -2.03 -1.83 12.05
CA ILE A 66 -1.62 -2.95 11.19
C ILE A 66 -0.48 -2.54 10.25
N VAL A 67 -0.51 -1.32 9.70
CA VAL A 67 0.61 -0.80 8.89
C VAL A 67 1.90 -0.78 9.71
N GLN A 68 1.86 -0.28 10.94
CA GLN A 68 3.03 -0.25 11.81
C GLN A 68 3.51 -1.66 12.16
N ILE A 69 2.60 -2.57 12.53
CA ILE A 69 2.93 -3.98 12.81
C ILE A 69 3.65 -4.61 11.61
N LEU A 70 3.14 -4.42 10.40
CA LEU A 70 3.76 -4.95 9.19
C LEU A 70 5.17 -4.39 8.96
N LEU A 71 5.35 -3.07 9.11
CA LEU A 71 6.65 -2.43 8.94
C LEU A 71 7.66 -2.91 10.00
N ASP A 72 7.26 -3.01 11.25
CA ASP A 72 8.10 -3.49 12.36
C ASP A 72 8.51 -4.96 12.16
N ASN A 73 7.72 -5.74 11.43
CA ASN A 73 8.01 -7.13 11.06
C ASN A 73 8.61 -7.28 9.65
N GLY A 74 9.20 -6.21 9.09
CA GLY A 74 10.01 -6.27 7.88
C GLY A 74 9.23 -6.18 6.56
N ALA A 75 8.01 -5.68 6.57
CA ALA A 75 7.34 -5.34 5.32
C ALA A 75 8.13 -4.28 4.56
N GLN A 76 8.41 -4.55 3.29
CA GLN A 76 9.12 -3.61 2.41
C GLN A 76 8.20 -2.45 2.05
N ILE A 77 8.56 -1.25 2.50
CA ILE A 77 7.72 -0.05 2.38
C ILE A 77 7.46 0.36 0.92
N ASP A 78 8.41 0.09 0.02
CA ASP A 78 8.33 0.42 -1.40
C ASP A 78 8.08 -0.82 -2.28
N LEU A 79 7.62 -1.94 -1.70
CA LEU A 79 7.28 -3.15 -2.46
C LEU A 79 6.23 -2.82 -3.52
N LYS A 80 6.51 -3.12 -4.76
CA LYS A 80 5.58 -2.91 -5.87
C LYS A 80 4.52 -4.01 -5.92
N ALA A 81 3.26 -3.65 -6.08
CA ALA A 81 2.17 -4.60 -6.25
C ALA A 81 2.41 -5.50 -7.46
N LYS A 82 2.04 -6.77 -7.36
CA LYS A 82 2.19 -7.75 -8.44
C LYS A 82 0.98 -7.72 -9.38
N ASN A 83 0.72 -6.55 -9.93
CA ASN A 83 -0.33 -6.31 -10.91
C ASN A 83 0.24 -5.49 -12.08
N ARG A 84 -0.64 -5.05 -12.98
CA ARG A 84 -0.26 -4.34 -14.19
C ARG A 84 0.36 -2.97 -13.91
N ASP A 85 -0.01 -2.33 -12.81
CA ASP A 85 0.43 -0.96 -12.49
C ASP A 85 1.74 -0.94 -11.70
N GLU A 86 2.13 -2.03 -11.04
CA GLU A 86 3.32 -2.10 -10.18
C GLU A 86 3.42 -0.91 -9.20
N ALA A 87 2.31 -0.46 -8.68
CA ALA A 87 2.23 0.66 -7.77
C ALA A 87 2.71 0.27 -6.35
N THR A 88 3.35 1.20 -5.65
CA THR A 88 3.79 1.00 -4.25
C THR A 88 2.67 1.33 -3.26
N PRO A 89 2.80 0.97 -1.97
CA PRO A 89 1.84 1.37 -0.93
C PRO A 89 1.57 2.88 -0.90
N LEU A 90 2.58 3.74 -1.16
CA LEU A 90 2.41 5.19 -1.19
C LEU A 90 1.56 5.65 -2.39
N HIS A 91 1.69 5.02 -3.56
CA HIS A 91 0.80 5.29 -4.70
C HIS A 91 -0.66 4.96 -4.34
N TRP A 92 -0.88 3.80 -3.69
CA TRP A 92 -2.21 3.37 -3.28
C TRP A 92 -2.80 4.29 -2.22
N ALA A 93 -2.00 4.67 -1.20
CA ALA A 93 -2.43 5.65 -0.19
C ALA A 93 -2.89 6.96 -0.83
N ALA A 94 -2.10 7.47 -1.78
CA ALA A 94 -2.38 8.70 -2.50
C ALA A 94 -3.63 8.59 -3.37
N PHE A 95 -3.74 7.55 -4.18
CA PHE A 95 -4.88 7.32 -5.08
C PHE A 95 -6.21 7.11 -4.34
N PHE A 96 -6.19 6.30 -3.26
CA PHE A 96 -7.38 6.00 -2.47
C PHE A 96 -7.74 7.10 -1.45
N GLY A 97 -6.96 8.17 -1.38
CA GLY A 97 -7.27 9.29 -0.49
C GLY A 97 -6.96 9.03 0.98
N GLN A 98 -6.06 8.12 1.29
CA GLN A 98 -5.70 7.73 2.65
C GLN A 98 -4.64 8.70 3.24
N LYS A 99 -5.07 9.92 3.58
CA LYS A 99 -4.19 11.00 4.04
C LYS A 99 -3.27 10.58 5.18
N ASP A 100 -3.82 9.92 6.16
CA ASP A 100 -3.08 9.47 7.34
C ASP A 100 -2.02 8.41 6.97
N MET A 101 -2.33 7.55 5.99
CA MET A 101 -1.38 6.57 5.49
C MET A 101 -0.26 7.22 4.66
N VAL A 102 -0.60 8.24 3.87
CA VAL A 102 0.42 9.03 3.15
C VAL A 102 1.42 9.62 4.14
N SER A 103 0.95 10.27 5.21
CA SER A 103 1.83 10.83 6.24
C SER A 103 2.66 9.76 6.93
N LEU A 104 2.02 8.65 7.36
CA LEU A 104 2.71 7.56 8.04
C LEU A 104 3.79 6.91 7.16
N LEU A 105 3.49 6.65 5.89
CA LEU A 105 4.46 6.04 4.96
C LEU A 105 5.65 6.97 4.70
N ILE A 106 5.42 8.28 4.54
CA ILE A 106 6.50 9.27 4.38
C ILE A 106 7.38 9.32 5.63
N GLU A 107 6.78 9.40 6.81
CA GLU A 107 7.48 9.40 8.10
C GLU A 107 8.28 8.09 8.33
N SER A 108 7.78 6.98 7.79
CA SER A 108 8.45 5.67 7.82
C SER A 108 9.50 5.48 6.72
N GLY A 109 9.76 6.49 5.88
CA GLY A 109 10.84 6.49 4.90
C GLY A 109 10.46 5.98 3.50
N ALA A 110 9.19 5.98 3.13
CA ALA A 110 8.79 5.63 1.77
C ALA A 110 9.41 6.57 0.72
N THR A 111 9.80 6.01 -0.42
CA THR A 111 10.36 6.77 -1.55
C THR A 111 9.27 7.58 -2.25
N ILE A 112 9.30 8.91 -2.05
CA ILE A 112 8.22 9.83 -2.46
C ILE A 112 8.05 9.91 -3.97
N ASN A 113 9.14 9.82 -4.74
CA ASN A 113 9.16 10.02 -6.19
C ASN A 113 9.43 8.71 -6.97
N ILE A 114 9.11 7.56 -6.38
CA ILE A 114 9.21 6.28 -7.08
C ILE A 114 8.20 6.23 -8.23
N LEU A 115 8.59 5.64 -9.37
CA LEU A 115 7.72 5.48 -10.52
C LEU A 115 7.05 4.11 -10.52
N ASP A 116 5.77 4.06 -10.83
CA ASP A 116 5.04 2.83 -11.13
C ASP A 116 5.30 2.34 -12.58
N ALA A 117 4.60 1.30 -13.04
CA ALA A 117 4.74 0.80 -14.41
C ALA A 117 4.15 1.75 -15.48
N ASN A 118 3.31 2.69 -15.10
CA ASN A 118 2.76 3.73 -15.97
C ASN A 118 3.61 4.99 -16.00
N HIS A 119 4.82 4.94 -15.40
CA HIS A 119 5.69 6.11 -15.19
C HIS A 119 5.03 7.23 -14.38
N ALA A 120 4.11 6.91 -13.49
CA ALA A 120 3.47 7.87 -12.58
C ALA A 120 4.14 7.85 -11.20
N THR A 121 4.23 9.02 -10.56
CA THR A 121 4.62 9.16 -9.14
C THR A 121 3.40 9.08 -8.23
N PRO A 122 3.56 8.92 -6.90
CA PRO A 122 2.45 9.04 -5.95
C PRO A 122 1.71 10.39 -6.07
N LEU A 123 2.41 11.48 -6.43
CA LEU A 123 1.78 12.78 -6.70
C LEU A 123 0.90 12.71 -7.96
N ASP A 124 1.33 12.05 -9.03
CA ASP A 124 0.52 11.87 -10.23
C ASP A 124 -0.72 11.03 -9.95
N ALA A 125 -0.57 9.98 -9.12
CA ALA A 125 -1.67 9.12 -8.72
C ALA A 125 -2.78 9.89 -7.98
N VAL A 126 -2.44 10.76 -7.02
CA VAL A 126 -3.45 11.57 -6.32
C VAL A 126 -4.03 12.67 -7.21
N VAL A 127 -3.25 13.27 -8.10
CA VAL A 127 -3.76 14.27 -9.06
C VAL A 127 -4.75 13.62 -10.02
N TYR A 128 -4.48 12.39 -10.46
CA TYR A 128 -5.42 11.62 -11.28
C TYR A 128 -6.72 11.33 -10.51
N ALA A 129 -6.63 10.84 -9.27
CA ALA A 129 -7.79 10.61 -8.41
C ALA A 129 -8.59 11.89 -8.16
N TRP A 130 -7.92 13.02 -7.96
CA TRP A 130 -8.53 14.34 -7.78
C TRP A 130 -9.31 14.76 -9.04
N ARG A 131 -8.74 14.59 -10.24
CA ARG A 131 -9.43 14.90 -11.51
C ARG A 131 -10.71 14.08 -11.70
N LEU A 132 -10.71 12.81 -11.27
CA LEU A 132 -11.88 11.93 -11.33
C LEU A 132 -12.97 12.27 -10.30
N SER A 133 -12.68 13.13 -9.33
CA SER A 133 -13.55 13.40 -8.18
C SER A 133 -14.05 14.85 -8.13
N GLN A 134 -14.00 15.59 -9.26
CA GLN A 134 -14.35 17.02 -9.31
C GLN A 134 -15.85 17.29 -9.04
N ASP A 135 -16.70 16.31 -9.24
CA ASP A 135 -18.13 16.35 -8.97
C ASP A 135 -18.49 16.09 -7.48
N VAL A 136 -17.49 15.68 -6.67
CA VAL A 136 -17.63 15.42 -5.23
C VAL A 136 -16.71 16.36 -4.45
N GLU A 137 -17.20 17.55 -4.11
CA GLU A 137 -16.41 18.66 -3.53
C GLU A 137 -15.59 18.23 -2.30
N GLU A 138 -16.20 17.49 -1.36
CA GLU A 138 -15.52 17.06 -0.14
C GLU A 138 -14.36 16.11 -0.44
N LYS A 139 -14.55 15.16 -1.36
CA LYS A 139 -13.51 14.24 -1.79
C LYS A 139 -12.38 14.98 -2.51
N ALA A 140 -12.73 15.89 -3.41
CA ALA A 140 -11.75 16.70 -4.12
C ALA A 140 -10.90 17.55 -3.15
N LYS A 141 -11.52 18.15 -2.12
CA LYS A 141 -10.83 18.88 -1.07
C LYS A 141 -9.87 17.99 -0.28
N HIS A 142 -10.31 16.81 0.11
CA HIS A 142 -9.49 15.85 0.85
C HIS A 142 -8.26 15.40 0.05
N LEU A 143 -8.43 15.09 -1.24
CA LEU A 143 -7.32 14.74 -2.13
C LEU A 143 -6.34 15.92 -2.33
N MET A 144 -6.84 17.18 -2.33
CA MET A 144 -5.99 18.37 -2.39
C MET A 144 -5.08 18.51 -1.15
N GLU A 145 -5.53 18.06 0.02
CA GLU A 145 -4.68 18.01 1.22
C GLU A 145 -3.52 17.02 1.04
N ILE A 146 -3.77 15.87 0.42
CA ILE A 146 -2.74 14.87 0.11
C ILE A 146 -1.73 15.42 -0.90
N ILE A 147 -2.20 16.09 -1.96
CA ILE A 147 -1.32 16.79 -2.91
C ILE A 147 -0.41 17.75 -2.18
N THR A 148 -0.96 18.52 -1.24
CA THR A 148 -0.19 19.50 -0.44
C THR A 148 0.86 18.79 0.43
N ILE A 149 0.51 17.68 1.08
CA ILE A 149 1.44 16.89 1.90
C ILE A 149 2.59 16.35 1.05
N LEU A 150 2.29 15.71 -0.09
CA LEU A 150 3.31 15.14 -0.97
C LEU A 150 4.25 16.25 -1.49
N LYS A 151 3.73 17.37 -1.96
CA LYS A 151 4.55 18.53 -2.43
C LYS A 151 5.42 19.11 -1.31
N ALA A 152 4.90 19.24 -0.11
CA ALA A 152 5.65 19.74 1.04
C ALA A 152 6.83 18.83 1.42
N ASN A 153 6.73 17.53 1.11
CA ASN A 153 7.78 16.52 1.34
C ASN A 153 8.65 16.24 0.08
N GLY A 154 8.59 17.12 -0.92
CA GLY A 154 9.42 17.00 -2.12
C GLY A 154 8.86 16.10 -3.22
N GLY A 155 7.57 15.80 -3.15
CA GLY A 155 6.84 15.09 -4.22
C GLY A 155 6.84 15.90 -5.53
N LYS A 156 7.19 15.24 -6.63
CA LYS A 156 7.26 15.80 -7.98
C LYS A 156 6.38 15.02 -8.93
N HIS A 157 5.97 15.64 -10.01
CA HIS A 157 5.41 14.94 -11.16
C HIS A 157 6.51 14.15 -11.89
N ALA A 158 6.13 13.10 -12.59
CA ALA A 158 7.09 12.28 -13.33
C ALA A 158 7.87 13.10 -14.37
N ASP A 159 7.19 14.02 -15.06
CA ASP A 159 7.79 14.93 -16.05
C ASP A 159 8.88 15.84 -15.44
N ASP A 160 8.76 16.17 -14.16
CA ASP A 160 9.74 17.01 -13.44
C ASP A 160 10.98 16.22 -12.98
N LEU A 161 10.94 14.89 -13.02
CA LEU A 161 12.06 14.03 -12.60
C LEU A 161 13.09 13.82 -13.71
N HIS A 162 12.68 13.90 -14.97
CA HIS A 162 13.51 13.76 -16.15
C HIS A 162 13.28 14.94 -17.10
N PRO A 163 13.70 16.17 -16.74
CA PRO A 163 13.67 17.27 -17.70
C PRO A 163 14.64 16.91 -18.85
N GLU A 164 14.09 16.84 -20.08
CA GLU A 164 14.89 16.67 -21.31
C GLU A 164 15.94 17.75 -21.48
#